data_14939f511476b2517ed75120292f4dc5
#
_entry.id   14939f511476b2517ed75120292f4dc5
#
_cell.length_a   1.000
_cell.length_b   1.000
_cell.length_c   1.000
_cell.angle_alpha   90.00
_cell.angle_beta   90.00
_cell.angle_gamma   90.00
#
_symmetry.space_group_name_H-M   'P 1'
#
loop_
_entity.id
_entity.type
_entity.pdbx_description
1 polymer ?
#
loop_
_entity_poly.entity_id
_entity_poly.type
_entity_poly.pdbx_seq_one_letter_code
_entity_poly.pdbx_strand_id
1 'polypeptide(L)' 'MDTQSVQCPYCGEWLGIFIDGSVRQQEYIEDCQVCCQPITLKVTLDAADNTVTDVQARTEEAL' A
#
# COMPACT_ATOMS: atom_id res chain seq x y z
N MET A 1 2.47 4.75 14.05
CA MET A 1 2.16 3.87 12.91
C MET A 1 0.76 4.16 12.41
N ASP A 2 0.62 4.51 11.16
CA ASP A 2 -0.66 4.89 10.59
C ASP A 2 -1.23 3.75 9.78
N THR A 3 -2.56 3.77 9.60
CA THR A 3 -3.24 2.83 8.72
C THR A 3 -3.80 3.59 7.54
N GLN A 4 -3.84 2.94 6.39
CA GLN A 4 -4.34 3.51 5.16
C GLN A 4 -5.21 2.48 4.45
N SER A 5 -6.32 2.91 3.88
CA SER A 5 -7.18 2.04 3.10
C SER A 5 -6.73 2.07 1.64
N VAL A 6 -6.56 0.88 1.06
CA VAL A 6 -6.25 0.75 -0.36
C VAL A 6 -7.21 -0.25 -0.97
N GLN A 7 -7.47 -0.09 -2.26
CA GLN A 7 -8.33 -1.00 -3.00
C GLN A 7 -7.49 -2.05 -3.69
N CYS A 8 -7.87 -3.31 -3.51
CA CYS A 8 -7.18 -4.42 -4.16
C CYS A 8 -7.31 -4.29 -5.68
N PRO A 9 -6.20 -4.31 -6.42
CA PRO A 9 -6.25 -4.17 -7.88
C PRO A 9 -6.77 -5.41 -8.60
N TYR A 10 -6.94 -6.52 -7.88
CA TYR A 10 -7.45 -7.75 -8.47
C TYR A 10 -8.96 -7.90 -8.27
N CYS A 11 -9.41 -7.79 -7.04
CA CYS A 11 -10.82 -8.07 -6.71
C CYS A 11 -11.64 -6.82 -6.35
N GLY A 12 -10.99 -5.69 -6.12
CA GLY A 12 -11.67 -4.43 -5.81
C GLY A 12 -12.06 -4.24 -4.36
N GLU A 13 -11.69 -5.17 -3.48
CA GLU A 13 -11.99 -5.02 -2.05
C GLU A 13 -11.09 -3.98 -1.39
N TRP A 14 -11.62 -3.30 -0.39
CA TRP A 14 -10.85 -2.34 0.38
C TRP A 14 -10.08 -3.04 1.49
N LEU A 15 -8.81 -2.71 1.62
CA LEU A 15 -7.90 -3.33 2.58
C LEU A 15 -7.25 -2.25 3.43
N GLY A 16 -7.03 -2.59 4.72
CA GLY A 16 -6.26 -1.73 5.60
C GLY A 16 -4.80 -2.16 5.60
N ILE A 17 -3.90 -1.22 5.40
CA ILE A 17 -2.47 -1.47 5.46
C ILE A 17 -1.85 -0.61 6.54
N PHE A 18 -0.74 -1.08 7.12
CA PHE A 18 0.02 -0.33 8.11
C PHE A 18 1.14 0.43 7.40
N ILE A 19 1.33 1.67 7.80
CA ILE A 19 2.35 2.53 7.22
C ILE A 19 3.28 2.99 8.32
N ASP A 20 4.58 2.81 8.10
CA ASP A 20 5.60 3.28 9.03
C ASP A 20 5.91 4.74 8.73
N GLY A 21 5.49 5.63 9.64
CA GLY A 21 5.68 7.06 9.47
C GLY A 21 7.12 7.53 9.51
N SER A 22 8.05 6.65 9.86
CA SER A 22 9.47 7.01 9.90
C SER A 22 10.18 6.74 8.57
N VAL A 23 9.50 6.12 7.60
CA VAL A 23 10.07 5.79 6.29
C VAL A 23 9.31 6.54 5.21
N ARG A 24 10.00 7.45 4.51
CA ARG A 24 9.36 8.30 3.50
C ARG A 24 8.88 7.55 2.27
N GLN A 25 9.63 6.53 1.86
CA GLN A 25 9.27 5.71 0.72
C GLN A 25 9.32 4.26 1.15
N GLN A 26 8.18 3.59 1.02
CA GLN A 26 8.03 2.20 1.42
C GLN A 26 7.48 1.43 0.23
N GLU A 27 8.10 0.29 -0.05
CA GLU A 27 7.60 -0.60 -1.07
C GLU A 27 7.64 -2.01 -0.51
N TYR A 28 6.51 -2.69 -0.53
CA TYR A 28 6.41 -4.03 0.04
C TYR A 28 5.24 -4.75 -0.59
N ILE A 29 5.15 -6.05 -0.33
CA ILE A 29 4.11 -6.90 -0.88
C ILE A 29 3.19 -7.33 0.25
N GLU A 30 1.88 -7.16 0.04
CA GLU A 30 0.82 -7.61 0.95
C GLU A 30 -0.12 -8.54 0.20
N ASP A 31 -0.62 -9.54 0.91
CA ASP A 31 -1.60 -10.45 0.32
C ASP A 31 -3.01 -9.93 0.54
N CYS A 32 -3.83 -9.95 -0.49
CA CYS A 32 -5.23 -9.66 -0.36
C CYS A 32 -5.91 -10.79 0.43
N GLN A 33 -6.68 -10.44 1.45
CA GLN A 33 -7.35 -11.44 2.27
C GLN A 33 -8.58 -12.04 1.61
N VAL A 34 -9.04 -11.44 0.51
CA VAL A 34 -10.23 -11.88 -0.20
C VAL A 34 -9.88 -12.78 -1.37
N CYS A 35 -9.00 -12.31 -2.26
CA CYS A 35 -8.63 -13.05 -3.45
C CYS A 35 -7.28 -13.78 -3.31
N CYS A 36 -6.58 -13.56 -2.21
CA CYS A 36 -5.30 -14.21 -1.90
C CYS A 36 -4.19 -13.93 -2.91
N GLN A 37 -4.27 -12.80 -3.61
CA GLN A 37 -3.25 -12.44 -4.58
C GLN A 37 -2.26 -11.47 -3.96
N PRO A 38 -0.97 -11.54 -4.33
CA PRO A 38 0.02 -10.60 -3.83
C PRO A 38 -0.14 -9.24 -4.49
N ILE A 39 -0.11 -8.20 -3.68
CA ILE A 39 -0.25 -6.81 -4.12
C ILE A 39 1.04 -6.08 -3.82
N THR A 40 1.63 -5.43 -4.82
CA THR A 40 2.78 -4.58 -4.61
C THR A 40 2.29 -3.20 -4.16
N LEU A 41 2.70 -2.79 -2.98
CA LEU A 41 2.31 -1.51 -2.39
C LEU A 41 3.49 -0.57 -2.39
N LYS A 42 3.24 0.65 -2.80
CA LYS A 42 4.24 1.71 -2.76
C LYS A 42 3.63 2.92 -2.07
N VAL A 43 4.23 3.34 -0.98
CA VAL A 43 3.74 4.43 -0.16
C VAL A 43 4.79 5.52 -0.11
N THR A 44 4.36 6.76 -0.32
CA THR A 44 5.23 7.94 -0.24
C THR A 44 4.68 8.88 0.83
N LEU A 45 5.56 9.36 1.70
CA LEU A 45 5.22 10.30 2.75
C LEU A 45 5.83 11.66 2.47
N ASP A 46 5.16 12.71 2.96
CA ASP A 46 5.67 14.06 2.89
C ASP A 46 6.86 14.20 3.85
N ALA A 47 7.94 14.79 3.38
CA ALA A 47 9.14 14.97 4.19
C ALA A 47 8.95 15.97 5.34
N ALA A 48 7.99 16.87 5.22
CA ALA A 48 7.79 17.93 6.21
C ALA A 48 7.04 17.43 7.45
N ASP A 49 5.99 16.62 7.26
CA ASP A 49 5.11 16.22 8.36
C ASP A 49 4.81 14.73 8.40
N ASN A 50 5.43 13.94 7.53
CA ASN A 50 5.28 12.49 7.46
C ASN A 50 3.84 12.03 7.18
N THR A 51 3.05 12.88 6.52
CA THR A 51 1.74 12.47 6.07
C THR A 51 1.82 11.70 4.77
N VAL A 52 0.84 10.83 4.53
CA VAL A 52 0.79 10.05 3.30
C VAL A 52 0.40 10.95 2.14
N THR A 53 1.26 11.06 1.14
CA THR A 53 0.99 11.85 -0.05
C THR A 53 0.60 11.00 -1.23
N ASP A 54 1.00 9.72 -1.26
CA ASP A 54 0.69 8.83 -2.36
C ASP A 54 0.74 7.38 -1.91
N VAL A 55 -0.24 6.60 -2.33
CA VAL A 55 -0.29 5.17 -2.09
C VAL A 55 -0.67 4.49 -3.40
N GLN A 56 0.16 3.57 -3.87
CA GLN A 56 -0.10 2.82 -5.09
C GLN A 56 -0.21 1.33 -4.75
N ALA A 57 -1.26 0.71 -5.25
CA ALA A 57 -1.44 -0.73 -5.15
C ALA A 57 -1.43 -1.30 -6.57
N ARG A 58 -0.52 -2.22 -6.84
CA ARG A 58 -0.32 -2.76 -8.17
C ARG A 58 -0.43 -4.27 -8.18
N THR A 59 -0.85 -4.80 -9.31
CA THR A 59 -0.81 -6.25 -9.53
C THR A 59 0.63 -6.70 -9.75
N GLU A 60 0.87 -7.99 -9.56
CA GLU A 60 2.22 -8.54 -9.67
C GLU A 60 2.64 -8.88 -11.08
N GLU A 61 1.86 -8.61 -12.05
CA GLU A 61 2.15 -8.96 -13.44
C GLU A 61 2.98 -7.93 -14.16
N ALA A 62 3.73 -7.13 -13.43
CA ALA A 62 4.60 -6.12 -14.02
C ALA A 62 5.87 -6.78 -14.54
N LEU A 63 5.83 -7.23 -15.75
CA LEU A 63 6.99 -7.80 -16.43
C LEU A 63 7.46 -6.89 -17.54
#